data_bef77e5c96225a1a2f7f54371a674941
#
_entry.id   bef77e5c96225a1a2f7f54371a674941
#
_cell.length_a   1.000
_cell.length_b   1.000
_cell.length_c   1.000
_cell.angle_alpha   90.00
_cell.angle_beta   90.00
_cell.angle_gamma   90.00
#
_symmetry.space_group_name_H-M   'P 1'
#
loop_
_entity.id
_entity.type
_entity.pdbx_description
1 polymer ?
#
loop_
_entity_poly.entity_id
_entity_poly.type
_entity_poly.pdbx_seq_one_letter_code
_entity_poly.pdbx_strand_id
1 'polypeptide(L)'
;VCATGHTLERSFTNNMLLVSHRGNLFGPEEETENSPAKIAEVINQGFDVEIDVWSIDNKIYIGHDKPTHLITTDFLLRPKLWCHAKNIEALEHLLNIGAHCFWHESDHYTITSNRFIWTYPGKQLTPRSVIVCHTKKETDMVLSTNAYGVCSDYVGYCK
;
A
#
# COMPACT_ATOMS: atom_id res chain seq x y z
N VAL A 1 7.71 11.51 -43.91
CA VAL A 1 6.49 11.31 -43.12
C VAL A 1 6.93 11.27 -41.68
N CYS A 2 6.78 12.42 -40.98
CA CYS A 2 7.14 12.57 -39.56
C CYS A 2 6.05 11.96 -38.68
N ALA A 3 6.45 11.03 -37.84
CA ALA A 3 5.61 10.54 -36.76
C ALA A 3 5.62 11.57 -35.61
N THR A 4 4.50 12.20 -35.35
CA THR A 4 4.29 13.09 -34.22
C THR A 4 4.20 12.30 -32.94
N GLY A 5 5.25 12.39 -32.12
CA GLY A 5 5.23 11.87 -30.77
C GLY A 5 4.22 12.63 -29.91
N HIS A 6 3.17 11.94 -29.46
CA HIS A 6 2.31 12.48 -28.41
C HIS A 6 3.03 12.31 -27.06
N THR A 7 3.71 13.37 -26.63
CA THR A 7 4.09 13.55 -25.24
C THR A 7 2.80 13.79 -24.44
N LEU A 8 2.42 12.83 -23.63
CA LEU A 8 1.42 13.02 -22.58
C LEU A 8 1.98 14.01 -21.54
N GLU A 9 1.70 15.30 -21.74
CA GLU A 9 1.85 16.29 -20.68
C GLU A 9 0.81 15.97 -19.61
N ARG A 10 1.25 15.34 -18.53
CA ARG A 10 0.48 15.32 -17.27
C ARG A 10 0.42 16.74 -16.76
N SER A 11 -0.75 17.36 -16.75
CA SER A 11 -1.00 18.58 -15.99
C SER A 11 -0.65 18.29 -14.54
N PHE A 12 0.24 19.08 -13.97
CA PHE A 12 0.69 19.03 -12.58
C PHE A 12 -0.43 19.49 -11.63
N THR A 13 -1.49 18.71 -11.49
CA THR A 13 -2.25 18.66 -10.26
C THR A 13 -1.68 17.50 -9.47
N ASN A 14 -0.96 17.82 -8.40
CA ASN A 14 -0.26 16.88 -7.52
C ASN A 14 -1.27 15.96 -6.82
N ASN A 15 -1.83 14.97 -7.51
CA ASN A 15 -2.61 13.91 -6.90
C ASN A 15 -1.69 12.72 -6.60
N MET A 16 -0.84 12.89 -5.56
CA MET A 16 -0.08 11.79 -4.99
C MET A 16 -1.05 10.76 -4.44
N LEU A 17 -0.80 9.47 -4.72
CA LEU A 17 -1.60 8.38 -4.16
C LEU A 17 -1.39 8.32 -2.64
N LEU A 18 -2.48 8.31 -1.89
CA LEU A 18 -2.46 8.19 -0.44
C LEU A 18 -2.85 6.77 -0.05
N VAL A 19 -1.89 6.03 0.51
CA VAL A 19 -2.05 4.66 1.00
C VAL A 19 -2.04 4.70 2.52
N SER A 20 -3.14 4.33 3.14
CA SER A 20 -3.24 4.18 4.58
C SER A 20 -2.49 2.91 5.00
N HIS A 21 -1.57 3.02 5.93
CA HIS A 21 -0.87 1.89 6.53
C HIS A 21 -1.81 1.19 7.51
N ARG A 22 -2.20 -0.06 7.22
CA ARG A 22 -3.10 -0.91 8.04
C ARG A 22 -4.47 -0.32 8.36
N GLY A 23 -4.93 0.68 7.59
CA GLY A 23 -6.18 1.40 7.87
C GLY A 23 -6.02 2.62 8.78
N ASN A 24 -4.81 2.96 9.23
CA ASN A 24 -4.55 4.15 10.03
C ASN A 24 -4.58 5.43 9.19
N LEU A 25 -5.13 6.51 9.72
CA LEU A 25 -5.27 7.80 9.04
C LEU A 25 -4.64 8.97 9.81
N PHE A 26 -4.74 8.98 11.12
CA PHE A 26 -4.35 10.09 11.99
C PHE A 26 -3.32 9.69 13.04
N GLY A 27 -2.70 8.55 12.89
CA GLY A 27 -1.72 7.92 13.75
C GLY A 27 -2.00 6.42 13.93
N PRO A 28 -1.06 5.66 14.52
CA PRO A 28 -1.25 4.23 14.80
C PRO A 28 -2.45 3.98 15.73
N GLU A 29 -3.28 2.99 15.39
CA GLU A 29 -4.42 2.53 16.18
C GLU A 29 -4.35 1.00 16.32
N GLU A 30 -3.44 0.52 17.18
CA GLU A 30 -3.10 -0.90 17.31
C GLU A 30 -4.30 -1.83 17.55
N GLU A 31 -5.36 -1.35 18.20
CA GLU A 31 -6.56 -2.16 18.46
C GLU A 31 -7.44 -2.37 17.23
N THR A 32 -7.37 -1.48 16.25
CA THR A 32 -8.26 -1.48 15.08
C THR A 32 -7.55 -1.68 13.75
N GLU A 33 -6.23 -1.46 13.69
CA GLU A 33 -5.44 -1.65 12.48
C GLU A 33 -5.56 -3.08 11.93
N ASN A 34 -5.47 -3.24 10.61
CA ASN A 34 -5.68 -4.53 9.96
C ASN A 34 -7.06 -5.18 10.25
N SER A 35 -8.04 -4.47 10.78
CA SER A 35 -9.38 -5.04 10.92
C SER A 35 -10.19 -4.87 9.63
N PRO A 36 -10.99 -5.87 9.21
CA PRO A 36 -11.79 -5.77 7.98
C PRO A 36 -12.73 -4.57 7.95
N ALA A 37 -13.31 -4.21 9.09
CA ALA A 37 -14.22 -3.07 9.21
C ALA A 37 -13.50 -1.73 9.00
N LYS A 38 -12.34 -1.54 9.64
CA LYS A 38 -11.50 -0.35 9.49
C LYS A 38 -11.03 -0.18 8.05
N ILE A 39 -10.56 -1.26 7.44
CA ILE A 39 -10.10 -1.25 6.04
C ILE A 39 -11.23 -0.82 5.10
N ALA A 40 -12.43 -1.40 5.25
CA ALA A 40 -13.59 -1.05 4.44
C ALA A 40 -13.99 0.44 4.59
N GLU A 41 -13.97 0.95 5.82
CA GLU A 41 -14.24 2.36 6.13
C GLU A 41 -13.26 3.29 5.41
N VAL A 42 -11.95 3.00 5.50
CA VAL A 42 -10.89 3.84 4.93
C VAL A 42 -10.92 3.82 3.40
N ILE A 43 -11.20 2.66 2.77
CA ILE A 43 -11.42 2.56 1.33
C ILE A 43 -12.61 3.44 0.90
N ASN A 44 -13.71 3.42 1.65
CA ASN A 44 -14.90 4.24 1.36
C ASN A 44 -14.61 5.75 1.48
N GLN A 45 -13.65 6.14 2.30
CA GLN A 45 -13.17 7.51 2.39
C GLN A 45 -12.25 7.90 1.21
N GLY A 46 -11.94 6.97 0.31
CA GLY A 46 -11.20 7.22 -0.92
C GLY A 46 -9.70 7.01 -0.84
N PHE A 47 -9.18 6.44 0.24
CA PHE A 47 -7.78 6.03 0.37
C PHE A 47 -7.54 4.64 -0.21
N ASP A 48 -6.32 4.38 -0.65
CA ASP A 48 -5.81 3.02 -0.76
C ASP A 48 -5.37 2.53 0.62
N VAL A 49 -5.28 1.21 0.81
CA VAL A 49 -4.94 0.64 2.12
C VAL A 49 -3.91 -0.49 1.94
N GLU A 50 -2.80 -0.39 2.65
CA GLU A 50 -1.86 -1.49 2.83
C GLU A 50 -2.34 -2.37 4.00
N ILE A 51 -2.28 -3.68 3.80
CA ILE A 51 -2.69 -4.70 4.77
C ILE A 51 -1.67 -5.83 4.86
N ASP A 52 -1.50 -6.38 6.06
CA ASP A 52 -0.61 -7.52 6.31
C ASP A 52 -1.37 -8.86 6.19
N VAL A 53 -0.94 -9.74 5.28
CA VAL A 53 -1.66 -10.97 4.92
C VAL A 53 -0.86 -12.21 5.29
N TRP A 54 -1.52 -13.15 5.96
CA TRP A 54 -1.01 -14.47 6.33
C TRP A 54 -1.83 -15.57 5.67
N SER A 55 -1.18 -16.68 5.31
CA SER A 55 -1.85 -17.93 4.94
C SER A 55 -1.40 -19.04 5.89
N ILE A 56 -2.32 -19.59 6.67
CA ILE A 56 -2.08 -20.63 7.65
C ILE A 56 -3.11 -21.74 7.44
N ASP A 57 -2.66 -22.97 7.24
CA ASP A 57 -3.52 -24.15 7.04
C ASP A 57 -4.64 -23.93 6.00
N ASN A 58 -4.27 -23.35 4.85
CA ASN A 58 -5.18 -22.98 3.75
C ASN A 58 -6.26 -21.94 4.14
N LYS A 59 -6.09 -21.23 5.23
CA LYS A 59 -6.95 -20.13 5.63
C LYS A 59 -6.18 -18.83 5.56
N ILE A 60 -6.88 -17.77 5.18
CA ILE A 60 -6.28 -16.42 4.99
C ILE A 60 -6.67 -15.53 6.14
N TYR A 61 -5.68 -14.87 6.69
CA TYR A 61 -5.83 -13.93 7.80
C TYR A 61 -5.16 -12.60 7.48
N ILE A 62 -5.61 -11.55 8.14
CA ILE A 62 -4.91 -10.27 8.20
C ILE A 62 -4.55 -9.92 9.64
N GLY A 63 -3.43 -9.19 9.80
CA GLY A 63 -2.87 -8.80 11.10
C GLY A 63 -1.38 -8.59 11.02
N HIS A 64 -0.82 -7.62 11.76
CA HIS A 64 0.59 -7.25 11.64
C HIS A 64 1.53 -8.30 12.22
N ASP A 65 1.50 -8.51 13.54
CA ASP A 65 2.44 -9.40 14.24
C ASP A 65 2.02 -10.88 14.21
N LYS A 66 0.73 -11.12 13.99
CA LYS A 66 0.13 -12.46 13.99
C LYS A 66 -1.15 -12.48 13.14
N PRO A 67 -1.57 -13.66 12.66
CA PRO A 67 -2.84 -13.83 11.97
C PRO A 67 -3.99 -13.58 12.97
N THR A 68 -4.71 -12.48 12.80
CA THR A 68 -5.72 -12.01 13.75
C THR A 68 -7.15 -12.17 13.23
N HIS A 69 -7.42 -11.69 12.00
CA HIS A 69 -8.75 -11.69 11.44
C HIS A 69 -8.82 -12.64 10.25
N LEU A 70 -9.66 -13.66 10.34
CA LEU A 70 -9.96 -14.56 9.22
C LEU A 70 -10.73 -13.78 8.15
N ILE A 71 -10.28 -13.88 6.90
CA ILE A 71 -10.92 -13.23 5.75
C ILE A 71 -11.13 -14.22 4.60
N THR A 72 -11.91 -13.78 3.60
CA THR A 72 -12.13 -14.54 2.36
C THR A 72 -11.21 -14.06 1.25
N THR A 73 -11.01 -14.90 0.23
CA THR A 73 -10.28 -14.51 -0.98
C THR A 73 -10.89 -13.28 -1.66
N ASP A 74 -12.21 -13.16 -1.71
CA ASP A 74 -12.90 -12.01 -2.30
C ASP A 74 -12.57 -10.70 -1.60
N PHE A 75 -12.26 -10.74 -0.30
CA PHE A 75 -11.81 -9.56 0.42
C PHE A 75 -10.52 -9.01 -0.17
N LEU A 76 -9.55 -9.87 -0.51
CA LEU A 76 -8.24 -9.51 -1.05
C LEU A 76 -8.28 -8.96 -2.49
N LEU A 77 -9.35 -9.27 -3.24
CA LEU A 77 -9.55 -8.79 -4.61
C LEU A 77 -10.19 -7.41 -4.69
N ARG A 78 -10.48 -6.78 -3.55
CA ARG A 78 -11.04 -5.43 -3.54
C ARG A 78 -10.06 -4.43 -4.16
N PRO A 79 -10.55 -3.48 -4.97
CA PRO A 79 -9.74 -2.36 -5.43
C PRO A 79 -9.13 -1.60 -4.27
N LYS A 80 -7.97 -0.98 -4.49
CA LYS A 80 -7.25 -0.14 -3.52
C LYS A 80 -6.56 -0.89 -2.38
N LEU A 81 -6.53 -2.22 -2.38
CA LEU A 81 -5.72 -2.98 -1.43
C LEU A 81 -4.30 -3.20 -1.95
N TRP A 82 -3.34 -3.05 -1.04
CA TRP A 82 -1.93 -3.32 -1.20
C TRP A 82 -1.55 -4.41 -0.19
N CYS A 83 -1.46 -5.66 -0.65
CA CYS A 83 -1.32 -6.81 0.24
C CYS A 83 0.17 -7.11 0.50
N HIS A 84 0.64 -6.82 1.70
CA HIS A 84 1.95 -7.21 2.19
C HIS A 84 1.89 -8.66 2.68
N ALA A 85 2.52 -9.58 1.96
CA ALA A 85 2.59 -10.98 2.38
C ALA A 85 3.52 -11.13 3.57
N LYS A 86 3.07 -11.84 4.61
CA LYS A 86 3.82 -12.07 5.85
C LYS A 86 4.44 -13.46 5.93
N ASN A 87 4.08 -14.37 5.03
CA ASN A 87 4.71 -15.67 4.82
C ASN A 87 4.63 -16.08 3.35
N ILE A 88 5.44 -17.08 2.98
CA ILE A 88 5.56 -17.48 1.57
C ILE A 88 4.25 -18.06 1.02
N GLU A 89 3.48 -18.73 1.85
CA GLU A 89 2.18 -19.29 1.50
C GLU A 89 1.17 -18.17 1.15
N ALA A 90 1.22 -17.04 1.87
CA ALA A 90 0.41 -15.88 1.56
C ALA A 90 0.83 -15.24 0.24
N LEU A 91 2.14 -15.10 -0.02
CA LEU A 91 2.62 -14.54 -1.28
C LEU A 91 2.17 -15.38 -2.47
N GLU A 92 2.35 -16.69 -2.40
CA GLU A 92 1.91 -17.62 -3.46
C GLU A 92 0.39 -17.55 -3.68
N HIS A 93 -0.40 -17.54 -2.61
CA HIS A 93 -1.84 -17.38 -2.69
C HIS A 93 -2.26 -16.08 -3.36
N LEU A 94 -1.68 -14.95 -2.92
CA LEU A 94 -1.98 -13.62 -3.46
C LEU A 94 -1.67 -13.50 -4.95
N LEU A 95 -0.53 -14.06 -5.38
CA LEU A 95 -0.15 -14.09 -6.80
C LEU A 95 -1.12 -14.95 -7.62
N ASN A 96 -1.50 -16.13 -7.12
CA ASN A 96 -2.41 -17.04 -7.80
C ASN A 96 -3.81 -16.47 -8.02
N ILE A 97 -4.32 -15.68 -7.07
CA ILE A 97 -5.62 -15.02 -7.20
C ILE A 97 -5.54 -13.67 -7.97
N GLY A 98 -4.33 -13.20 -8.32
CA GLY A 98 -4.14 -11.92 -9.00
C GLY A 98 -4.33 -10.67 -8.12
N ALA A 99 -4.20 -10.79 -6.81
CA ALA A 99 -4.25 -9.65 -5.89
C ALA A 99 -3.01 -8.75 -6.05
N HIS A 100 -3.16 -7.45 -5.78
CA HIS A 100 -2.03 -6.54 -5.73
C HIS A 100 -1.21 -6.81 -4.47
N CYS A 101 -0.01 -7.34 -4.61
CA CYS A 101 0.79 -7.80 -3.48
C CYS A 101 2.28 -7.54 -3.63
N PHE A 102 2.98 -7.67 -2.52
CA PHE A 102 4.44 -7.61 -2.43
C PHE A 102 4.91 -8.34 -1.16
N TRP A 103 6.21 -8.64 -1.14
CA TRP A 103 6.93 -9.10 0.04
C TRP A 103 8.11 -8.18 0.26
N HIS A 104 8.34 -7.78 1.50
CA HIS A 104 9.53 -7.07 1.89
C HIS A 104 9.87 -7.35 3.36
N GLU A 105 11.14 -7.30 3.71
CA GLU A 105 11.64 -7.49 5.07
C GLU A 105 12.53 -6.32 5.49
N SER A 106 13.83 -6.36 5.17
CA SER A 106 14.81 -5.34 5.54
C SER A 106 15.46 -4.66 4.33
N ASP A 107 14.91 -4.87 3.15
CA ASP A 107 15.38 -4.29 1.90
C ASP A 107 14.98 -2.80 1.77
N HIS A 108 15.70 -2.07 0.92
CA HIS A 108 15.41 -0.67 0.64
C HIS A 108 14.32 -0.49 -0.40
N TYR A 109 14.13 -1.47 -1.25
CA TYR A 109 13.17 -1.47 -2.34
C TYR A 109 12.61 -2.87 -2.55
N THR A 110 11.32 -2.94 -2.83
CA THR A 110 10.72 -4.15 -3.41
C THR A 110 9.75 -3.76 -4.52
N ILE A 111 9.53 -4.66 -5.47
CA ILE A 111 8.56 -4.45 -6.52
C ILE A 111 7.22 -5.10 -6.14
N THR A 112 6.12 -4.38 -6.33
CA THR A 112 4.79 -4.97 -6.19
C THR A 112 4.36 -5.70 -7.46
N SER A 113 3.41 -6.62 -7.37
CA SER A 113 2.86 -7.35 -8.52
C SER A 113 2.30 -6.40 -9.60
N ASN A 114 1.84 -5.22 -9.23
CA ASN A 114 1.37 -4.17 -10.14
C ASN A 114 2.48 -3.22 -10.60
N ARG A 115 3.77 -3.59 -10.41
CA ARG A 115 4.95 -2.87 -10.91
C ARG A 115 5.18 -1.50 -10.29
N PHE A 116 4.73 -1.24 -9.07
CA PHE A 116 5.17 -0.12 -8.25
C PHE A 116 6.42 -0.50 -7.47
N ILE A 117 7.19 0.51 -7.05
CA ILE A 117 8.39 0.33 -6.25
C ILE A 117 8.06 0.76 -4.83
N TRP A 118 7.90 -0.22 -3.93
CA TRP A 118 7.76 0.02 -2.51
C TRP A 118 9.11 0.46 -1.96
N THR A 119 9.19 1.70 -1.47
CA THR A 119 10.47 2.38 -1.21
C THR A 119 10.58 2.75 0.26
N TYR A 120 11.71 2.38 0.88
CA TYR A 120 12.01 2.74 2.25
C TYR A 120 12.36 4.24 2.37
N PRO A 121 12.10 4.90 3.54
CA PRO A 121 12.39 6.32 3.72
C PRO A 121 13.87 6.69 3.46
N GLY A 122 14.09 7.87 2.89
CA GLY A 122 15.43 8.40 2.62
C GLY A 122 16.17 7.75 1.45
N LYS A 123 15.50 6.91 0.64
CA LYS A 123 16.08 6.27 -0.54
C LYS A 123 15.74 7.03 -1.82
N GLN A 124 16.51 6.76 -2.88
CA GLN A 124 16.28 7.39 -4.19
C GLN A 124 14.87 7.06 -4.71
N LEU A 125 14.20 8.09 -5.22
CA LEU A 125 12.83 7.99 -5.71
C LEU A 125 12.77 7.89 -7.23
N THR A 126 11.71 7.25 -7.71
CA THR A 126 11.29 7.22 -9.10
C THR A 126 9.82 7.61 -9.20
N PRO A 127 9.30 7.94 -10.39
CA PRO A 127 7.85 8.17 -10.59
C PRO A 127 6.96 6.95 -10.32
N ARG A 128 7.52 5.79 -9.98
CA ARG A 128 6.82 4.57 -9.56
C ARG A 128 6.93 4.29 -8.07
N SER A 129 7.68 5.11 -7.33
CA SER A 129 7.91 4.90 -5.90
C SER A 129 6.67 5.20 -5.08
N VAL A 130 6.29 4.26 -4.21
CA VAL A 130 5.40 4.49 -3.07
C VAL A 130 6.28 4.43 -1.82
N ILE A 131 6.37 5.54 -1.08
CA ILE A 131 7.29 5.69 0.04
C ILE A 131 6.57 5.32 1.33
N VAL A 132 7.19 4.48 2.14
CA VAL A 132 6.72 4.20 3.50
C VAL A 132 7.23 5.29 4.44
N CYS A 133 6.33 5.93 5.18
CA CYS A 133 6.66 6.97 6.15
C CYS A 133 6.16 6.58 7.53
N HIS A 134 7.03 6.65 8.53
CA HIS A 134 6.72 6.24 9.90
C HIS A 134 6.26 7.41 10.79
N THR A 135 6.46 8.64 10.34
CA THR A 135 6.10 9.85 11.08
C THR A 135 5.29 10.82 10.23
N LYS A 136 4.48 11.65 10.88
CA LYS A 136 3.77 12.73 10.20
C LYS A 136 4.71 13.66 9.44
N LYS A 137 5.86 13.99 10.04
CA LYS A 137 6.86 14.87 9.42
C LYS A 137 7.41 14.29 8.11
N GLU A 138 7.75 13.00 8.08
CA GLU A 138 8.19 12.32 6.87
C GLU A 138 7.08 12.32 5.82
N THR A 139 5.84 12.06 6.23
CA THR A 139 4.67 12.08 5.34
C THR A 139 4.52 13.45 4.69
N ASP A 140 4.57 14.53 5.46
CA ASP A 140 4.48 15.91 4.95
C ASP A 140 5.62 16.24 3.96
N MET A 141 6.83 15.78 4.24
CA MET A 141 7.99 16.03 3.35
C MET A 141 7.86 15.33 1.99
N VAL A 142 7.27 14.13 1.96
CA VAL A 142 7.09 13.35 0.73
C VAL A 142 6.11 14.01 -0.23
N LEU A 143 5.12 14.76 0.25
CA LEU A 143 4.12 15.44 -0.57
C LEU A 143 4.72 16.42 -1.59
N SER A 144 5.94 16.92 -1.34
CA SER A 144 6.67 17.81 -2.25
C SER A 144 7.57 17.09 -3.25
N THR A 145 7.60 15.76 -3.24
CA THR A 145 8.43 14.95 -4.13
C THR A 145 7.67 14.53 -5.40
N ASN A 146 8.39 13.90 -6.33
CA ASN A 146 7.79 13.32 -7.54
C ASN A 146 7.44 11.82 -7.38
N ALA A 147 7.33 11.32 -6.16
CA ALA A 147 6.88 9.96 -5.89
C ALA A 147 5.46 9.73 -6.40
N TYR A 148 5.14 8.49 -6.75
CA TYR A 148 3.79 8.10 -7.14
C TYR A 148 2.81 8.20 -5.98
N GLY A 149 3.25 7.77 -4.78
CA GLY A 149 2.42 7.74 -3.59
C GLY A 149 3.21 7.67 -2.30
N VAL A 150 2.48 7.77 -1.21
CA VAL A 150 2.97 7.63 0.17
C VAL A 150 2.11 6.64 0.93
N CYS A 151 2.74 5.73 1.68
CA CYS A 151 2.08 4.86 2.65
C CYS A 151 2.46 5.32 4.05
N SER A 152 1.45 5.64 4.88
CA SER A 152 1.70 6.14 6.23
C SER A 152 0.46 5.98 7.12
N ASP A 153 0.70 5.95 8.45
CA ASP A 153 -0.35 6.05 9.46
C ASP A 153 -1.01 7.46 9.53
N TYR A 154 -0.47 8.44 8.79
CA TYR A 154 -0.84 9.87 8.91
C TYR A 154 -1.44 10.45 7.63
N VAL A 155 -1.80 9.62 6.65
CA VAL A 155 -2.30 10.10 5.35
C VAL A 155 -3.63 10.85 5.41
N GLY A 156 -4.39 10.70 6.49
CA GLY A 156 -5.62 11.45 6.73
C GLY A 156 -5.40 12.96 6.81
N TYR A 157 -4.19 13.40 7.19
CA TYR A 157 -3.82 14.82 7.21
C TYR A 157 -3.43 15.39 5.84
N CYS A 158 -3.38 14.55 4.78
CA CYS A 158 -2.90 14.94 3.44
C CYS A 158 -4.04 15.28 2.47
N LYS A 159 -5.29 15.20 2.91
CA LYS A 159 -6.49 15.55 2.14
C LYS A 159 -6.94 16.96 2.37
#